data_4b6f583dd96e36c65be5b46ae1d75084
#
_entry.id   4b6f583dd96e36c65be5b46ae1d75084
#
_cell.length_a   1.000
_cell.length_b   1.000
_cell.length_c   1.000
_cell.angle_alpha   90.00
_cell.angle_beta   90.00
_cell.angle_gamma   90.00
#
_symmetry.space_group_name_H-M   'P 1'
#
loop_
_entity.id
_entity.type
_entity.pdbx_description
1 polymer ?
#
loop_
_entity_poly.entity_id
_entity_poly.type
_entity_poly.pdbx_seq_one_letter_code
_entity_poly.pdbx_strand_id
1 'polypeptide(L)'
;MPDVGTLYHMLRLEDNLGKMLFLTGSRLKGSQLVPAGLASHFCPSGELGGLRREILGTGGDPARLGETLAKYQGEARADSEAVEFVEELKENCATAYNSDDLLEIRDNLSRLDTDWGRAQLAALSRGCPLSLR
;
A
#
# COMPACT_ATOMS: atom_id res chain seq x y z
N MET A 1 14.03 -2.84 -5.93
CA MET A 1 14.68 -2.41 -4.67
C MET A 1 14.14 -1.06 -4.29
N PRO A 2 13.62 -0.85 -3.07
CA PRO A 2 13.19 0.47 -2.64
C PRO A 2 14.36 1.43 -2.60
N ASP A 3 14.13 2.62 -3.11
CA ASP A 3 15.13 3.67 -3.23
C ASP A 3 14.64 4.94 -2.51
N VAL A 4 15.51 5.92 -2.37
CA VAL A 4 15.24 7.26 -1.82
C VAL A 4 14.47 7.28 -0.48
N GLY A 5 14.76 6.36 0.42
CA GLY A 5 14.14 6.31 1.75
C GLY A 5 12.73 5.72 1.81
N THR A 6 12.23 5.12 0.74
CA THR A 6 10.89 4.49 0.69
C THR A 6 10.71 3.45 1.79
N LEU A 7 11.76 2.74 2.18
CA LEU A 7 11.74 1.76 3.26
C LEU A 7 11.29 2.36 4.60
N TYR A 8 11.70 3.59 4.90
CA TYR A 8 11.29 4.31 6.12
C TYR A 8 9.78 4.49 6.22
N HIS A 9 9.11 4.76 5.11
CA HIS A 9 7.66 4.90 5.05
C HIS A 9 6.97 3.54 5.06
N MET A 10 7.49 2.57 4.33
CA MET A 10 6.91 1.22 4.26
C MET A 10 6.90 0.49 5.59
N LEU A 11 7.98 0.58 6.38
CA LEU A 11 8.05 -0.06 7.70
C LEU A 11 7.10 0.54 8.75
N ARG A 12 6.42 1.65 8.43
CA ARG A 12 5.40 2.27 9.28
C ARG A 12 3.97 1.87 8.92
N LEU A 13 3.80 1.14 7.82
CA LEU A 13 2.49 0.61 7.47
C LEU A 13 2.08 -0.46 8.47
N GLU A 14 0.79 -0.49 8.79
CA GLU A 14 0.21 -1.42 9.74
C GLU A 14 0.33 -2.88 9.26
N ASP A 15 0.28 -3.80 10.20
CA ASP A 15 0.14 -5.24 9.98
C ASP A 15 1.22 -5.86 9.08
N ASN A 16 2.44 -5.31 9.12
CA ASN A 16 3.56 -5.76 8.28
C ASN A 16 3.31 -5.64 6.76
N LEU A 17 2.29 -4.90 6.33
CA LEU A 17 1.97 -4.67 4.92
C LEU A 17 3.18 -4.14 4.15
N GLY A 18 3.90 -3.18 4.73
CA GLY A 18 5.10 -2.62 4.09
C GLY A 18 6.22 -3.64 3.92
N LYS A 19 6.37 -4.57 4.88
CA LYS A 19 7.36 -5.65 4.79
C LYS A 19 7.04 -6.57 3.60
N MET A 20 5.78 -6.94 3.44
CA MET A 20 5.31 -7.74 2.29
C MET A 20 5.57 -7.00 0.97
N LEU A 21 5.15 -5.75 0.85
CA LEU A 21 5.35 -4.94 -0.36
C LEU A 21 6.82 -4.83 -0.73
N PHE A 22 7.68 -4.63 0.28
CA PHE A 22 9.12 -4.53 0.10
C PHE A 22 9.76 -5.83 -0.39
N LEU A 23 9.44 -6.95 0.26
CA LEU A 23 10.08 -8.24 -0.02
C LEU A 23 9.61 -8.86 -1.34
N THR A 24 8.35 -8.63 -1.71
CA THR A 24 7.74 -9.27 -2.88
C THR A 24 7.69 -8.39 -4.13
N GLY A 25 7.84 -7.07 -3.97
CA GLY A 25 7.63 -6.10 -5.05
C GLY A 25 6.17 -6.01 -5.49
N SER A 26 5.23 -6.47 -4.66
CA SER A 26 3.79 -6.36 -4.91
C SER A 26 3.36 -4.90 -5.06
N ARG A 27 2.32 -4.66 -5.83
CA ARG A 27 1.85 -3.31 -6.16
C ARG A 27 0.44 -3.09 -5.67
N LEU A 28 0.25 -2.02 -4.93
CA LEU A 28 -1.06 -1.41 -4.69
C LEU A 28 -1.26 -0.27 -5.67
N LYS A 29 -2.49 0.00 -6.07
CA LYS A 29 -2.80 1.04 -7.04
C LYS A 29 -4.20 1.61 -6.84
N GLY A 30 -4.40 2.83 -7.34
CA GLY A 30 -5.71 3.49 -7.28
C GLY A 30 -6.17 3.73 -5.85
N SER A 31 -7.43 3.43 -5.61
CA SER A 31 -8.12 3.59 -4.32
C SER A 31 -7.53 2.75 -3.19
N GLN A 32 -6.80 1.65 -3.49
CA GLN A 32 -6.14 0.79 -2.49
C GLN A 32 -5.06 1.53 -1.67
N LEU A 33 -4.49 2.62 -2.21
CA LEU A 33 -3.41 3.35 -1.53
C LEU A 33 -3.87 4.06 -0.25
N VAL A 34 -5.14 4.46 -0.20
CA VAL A 34 -5.70 5.18 0.97
C VAL A 34 -5.88 4.23 2.17
N PRO A 35 -6.61 3.10 2.07
CA PRO A 35 -6.74 2.17 3.18
C PRO A 35 -5.41 1.50 3.56
N ALA A 36 -4.45 1.42 2.64
CA ALA A 36 -3.10 0.94 2.93
C ALA A 36 -2.23 1.95 3.71
N GLY A 37 -2.69 3.19 3.91
CA GLY A 37 -1.91 4.23 4.59
C GLY A 37 -0.78 4.85 3.74
N LEU A 38 -0.75 4.57 2.44
CA LEU A 38 0.25 5.11 1.50
C LEU A 38 -0.14 6.45 0.90
N ALA A 39 -1.42 6.79 0.93
CA ALA A 39 -1.95 8.08 0.48
C ALA A 39 -3.02 8.57 1.44
N SER A 40 -3.12 9.88 1.59
CA SER A 40 -4.18 10.51 2.38
C SER A 40 -5.44 10.79 1.55
N HIS A 41 -5.29 10.95 0.25
CA HIS A 41 -6.36 11.29 -0.69
C HIS A 41 -6.20 10.51 -1.99
N PHE A 42 -7.33 10.26 -2.65
CA PHE A 42 -7.36 9.65 -3.98
C PHE A 42 -8.21 10.54 -4.90
N CYS A 43 -7.75 10.70 -6.13
CA CYS A 43 -8.49 11.40 -7.18
C CYS A 43 -8.47 10.56 -8.46
N PRO A 44 -9.62 10.27 -9.06
CA PRO A 44 -9.68 9.58 -10.34
C PRO A 44 -8.90 10.33 -11.42
N SER A 45 -8.24 9.58 -12.30
CA SER A 45 -7.36 10.17 -13.33
C SER A 45 -8.08 11.19 -14.23
N GLY A 46 -9.37 10.97 -14.51
CA GLY A 46 -10.18 11.89 -15.31
C GLY A 46 -10.42 13.26 -14.65
N GLU A 47 -10.32 13.34 -13.33
CA GLU A 47 -10.58 14.53 -12.53
C GLU A 47 -9.29 15.31 -12.17
N LEU A 48 -8.12 14.73 -12.40
CA LEU A 48 -6.84 15.37 -12.06
C LEU A 48 -6.68 16.77 -12.66
N GLY A 49 -7.20 17.01 -13.88
CA GLY A 49 -7.18 18.31 -14.51
C GLY A 49 -8.02 19.36 -13.78
N GLY A 50 -9.16 18.97 -13.25
CA GLY A 50 -10.04 19.79 -12.42
C GLY A 50 -9.39 20.09 -11.07
N LEU A 51 -8.95 19.05 -10.36
CA LEU A 51 -8.26 19.16 -9.08
C LEU A 51 -7.06 20.10 -9.17
N ARG A 52 -6.21 19.96 -10.20
CA ARG A 52 -5.05 20.83 -10.39
C ARG A 52 -5.44 22.30 -10.51
N ARG A 53 -6.48 22.61 -11.31
CA ARG A 53 -6.94 24.01 -11.46
C ARG A 53 -7.49 24.58 -10.15
N GLU A 54 -8.27 23.80 -9.40
CA GLU A 54 -8.81 24.21 -8.11
C GLU A 54 -7.72 24.44 -7.08
N ILE A 55 -6.73 23.54 -6.98
CA ILE A 55 -5.56 23.71 -6.09
C ILE A 55 -4.81 25.01 -6.41
N LEU A 56 -4.54 25.27 -7.68
CA LEU A 56 -3.86 26.51 -8.09
C LEU A 56 -4.71 27.76 -7.74
N GLY A 57 -6.04 27.65 -7.79
CA GLY A 57 -6.97 28.71 -7.41
C GLY A 57 -7.04 28.99 -5.90
N THR A 58 -6.53 28.12 -5.04
CA THR A 58 -6.50 28.34 -3.58
C THR A 58 -5.50 29.44 -3.17
N GLY A 59 -4.54 29.75 -4.02
CA GLY A 59 -3.47 30.68 -3.70
C GLY A 59 -2.54 30.25 -2.55
N GLY A 60 -2.57 28.94 -2.21
CA GLY A 60 -1.78 28.37 -1.10
C GLY A 60 -2.46 28.49 0.27
N ASP A 61 -3.72 28.90 0.33
CA ASP A 61 -4.51 28.93 1.56
C ASP A 61 -4.78 27.49 2.06
N PRO A 62 -4.31 27.08 3.26
CA PRO A 62 -4.46 25.71 3.75
C PRO A 62 -5.91 25.27 3.96
N ALA A 63 -6.80 26.18 4.38
CA ALA A 63 -8.22 25.86 4.61
C ALA A 63 -8.91 25.54 3.27
N ARG A 64 -8.75 26.41 2.27
CA ARG A 64 -9.28 26.21 0.92
C ARG A 64 -8.69 24.99 0.24
N LEU A 65 -7.41 24.69 0.46
CA LEU A 65 -6.77 23.48 -0.03
C LEU A 65 -7.42 22.22 0.58
N GLY A 66 -7.65 22.23 1.90
CA GLY A 66 -8.32 21.13 2.60
C GLY A 66 -9.74 20.87 2.07
N GLU A 67 -10.52 21.93 1.86
CA GLU A 67 -11.88 21.84 1.27
C GLU A 67 -11.84 21.27 -0.16
N THR A 68 -10.89 21.74 -0.97
CA THR A 68 -10.70 21.25 -2.34
C THR A 68 -10.37 19.76 -2.34
N LEU A 69 -9.42 19.32 -1.52
CA LEU A 69 -9.04 17.91 -1.41
C LEU A 69 -10.19 17.04 -0.92
N ALA A 70 -10.93 17.49 0.09
CA ALA A 70 -12.08 16.77 0.62
C ALA A 70 -13.18 16.54 -0.43
N LYS A 71 -13.43 17.49 -1.33
CA LYS A 71 -14.38 17.38 -2.43
C LYS A 71 -14.02 16.22 -3.37
N TYR A 72 -12.72 16.05 -3.71
CA TYR A 72 -12.24 15.01 -4.61
C TYR A 72 -12.04 13.65 -3.92
N GLN A 73 -12.00 13.62 -2.60
CA GLN A 73 -11.83 12.38 -1.82
C GLN A 73 -13.13 11.56 -1.68
N GLY A 74 -14.31 12.15 -1.98
CA GLY A 74 -15.61 11.56 -1.70
C GLY A 74 -15.80 10.15 -2.29
N GLU A 75 -15.38 9.93 -3.53
CA GLU A 75 -15.54 8.65 -4.22
C GLU A 75 -14.54 7.58 -3.74
N ALA A 76 -13.34 7.97 -3.34
CA ALA A 76 -12.32 7.02 -2.87
C ALA A 76 -12.65 6.38 -1.52
N ARG A 77 -13.38 7.10 -0.66
CA ARG A 77 -13.90 6.53 0.61
C ARG A 77 -15.05 5.55 0.39
N ALA A 78 -15.67 5.59 -0.78
CA ALA A 78 -16.80 4.74 -1.13
C ALA A 78 -16.38 3.44 -1.86
N ASP A 79 -15.08 3.24 -2.15
CA ASP A 79 -14.58 2.02 -2.78
C ASP A 79 -14.43 0.92 -1.71
N SER A 80 -15.56 0.30 -1.38
CA SER A 80 -15.62 -0.79 -0.40
C SER A 80 -14.77 -1.99 -0.81
N GLU A 81 -14.67 -2.29 -2.10
CA GLU A 81 -13.86 -3.40 -2.60
C GLU A 81 -12.36 -3.17 -2.34
N ALA A 82 -11.88 -1.93 -2.50
CA ALA A 82 -10.49 -1.59 -2.19
C ALA A 82 -10.21 -1.67 -0.69
N VAL A 83 -11.16 -1.27 0.15
CA VAL A 83 -11.05 -1.37 1.61
C VAL A 83 -11.01 -2.83 2.04
N GLU A 84 -11.97 -3.65 1.62
CA GLU A 84 -12.04 -5.08 1.94
C GLU A 84 -10.78 -5.82 1.49
N PHE A 85 -10.32 -5.55 0.25
CA PHE A 85 -9.09 -6.13 -0.27
C PHE A 85 -7.86 -5.80 0.59
N VAL A 86 -7.73 -4.54 1.02
CA VAL A 86 -6.56 -4.13 1.81
C VAL A 86 -6.63 -4.65 3.23
N GLU A 87 -7.82 -4.72 3.84
CA GLU A 87 -7.99 -5.30 5.18
C GLU A 87 -7.67 -6.81 5.17
N GLU A 88 -8.17 -7.56 4.20
CA GLU A 88 -7.80 -8.97 4.03
C GLU A 88 -6.28 -9.14 3.83
N LEU A 89 -5.68 -8.24 3.05
CA LEU A 89 -4.24 -8.25 2.81
C LEU A 89 -3.46 -7.99 4.10
N LYS A 90 -3.89 -7.03 4.93
CA LYS A 90 -3.29 -6.73 6.24
C LYS A 90 -3.39 -7.92 7.20
N GLU A 91 -4.54 -8.56 7.30
CA GLU A 91 -4.73 -9.76 8.13
C GLU A 91 -3.76 -10.89 7.74
N ASN A 92 -3.63 -11.14 6.45
CA ASN A 92 -2.69 -12.11 5.92
C ASN A 92 -1.23 -11.72 6.23
N CYS A 93 -0.89 -10.43 6.09
CA CYS A 93 0.45 -9.93 6.38
C CYS A 93 0.78 -9.98 7.87
N ALA A 94 -0.16 -9.63 8.74
CA ALA A 94 0.01 -9.70 10.19
C ALA A 94 0.38 -11.12 10.65
N THR A 95 -0.15 -12.14 9.98
CA THR A 95 0.14 -13.54 10.28
C THR A 95 1.47 -14.00 9.66
N ALA A 96 1.68 -13.73 8.36
CA ALA A 96 2.77 -14.32 7.61
C ALA A 96 4.09 -13.55 7.75
N TYR A 97 4.04 -12.21 7.87
CA TYR A 97 5.21 -11.33 7.88
C TYR A 97 5.54 -10.79 9.27
N ASN A 98 5.15 -11.47 10.34
CA ASN A 98 5.34 -11.04 11.73
C ASN A 98 6.75 -11.33 12.29
N SER A 99 7.69 -11.76 11.48
CA SER A 99 9.08 -12.01 11.84
C SER A 99 10.03 -11.08 11.08
N ASP A 100 11.22 -10.87 11.61
CA ASP A 100 12.34 -10.23 10.91
C ASP A 100 13.29 -11.26 10.25
N ASP A 101 13.06 -12.54 10.50
CA ASP A 101 13.75 -13.63 9.83
C ASP A 101 13.00 -14.07 8.56
N LEU A 102 13.68 -13.98 7.42
CA LEU A 102 13.13 -14.37 6.13
C LEU A 102 12.76 -15.87 6.06
N LEU A 103 13.50 -16.72 6.78
CA LEU A 103 13.21 -18.15 6.83
C LEU A 103 11.90 -18.41 7.58
N GLU A 104 11.67 -17.70 8.70
CA GLU A 104 10.42 -17.78 9.43
C GLU A 104 9.24 -17.26 8.61
N ILE A 105 9.41 -16.12 7.90
CA ILE A 105 8.39 -15.60 6.98
C ILE A 105 8.03 -16.66 5.92
N ARG A 106 9.02 -17.28 5.31
CA ARG A 106 8.81 -18.35 4.32
C ARG A 106 8.04 -19.52 4.92
N ASP A 107 8.40 -19.96 6.12
CA ASP A 107 7.74 -21.08 6.79
C ASP A 107 6.29 -20.72 7.20
N ASN A 108 6.05 -19.50 7.65
CA ASN A 108 4.70 -18.99 7.93
C ASN A 108 3.83 -18.99 6.67
N LEU A 109 4.35 -18.47 5.55
CA LEU A 109 3.66 -18.49 4.27
C LEU A 109 3.33 -19.91 3.78
N SER A 110 4.27 -20.86 4.02
CA SER A 110 4.07 -22.27 3.66
C SER A 110 2.96 -22.92 4.49
N ARG A 111 2.83 -22.54 5.77
CA ARG A 111 1.79 -23.07 6.68
C ARG A 111 0.39 -22.55 6.36
N LEU A 112 0.26 -21.38 5.75
CA LEU A 112 -1.05 -20.85 5.35
C LEU A 112 -1.75 -21.72 4.31
N ASP A 113 -1.00 -22.43 3.47
CA ASP A 113 -1.50 -23.32 2.40
C ASP A 113 -2.63 -22.70 1.54
N THR A 114 -2.55 -21.41 1.29
CA THR A 114 -3.48 -20.65 0.46
C THR A 114 -2.86 -20.30 -0.89
N ASP A 115 -3.70 -19.99 -1.88
CA ASP A 115 -3.22 -19.48 -3.18
C ASP A 115 -2.42 -18.19 -3.01
N TRP A 116 -2.83 -17.32 -2.09
CA TRP A 116 -2.09 -16.11 -1.76
C TRP A 116 -0.71 -16.45 -1.17
N GLY A 117 -0.61 -17.35 -0.20
CA GLY A 117 0.65 -17.79 0.39
C GLY A 117 1.61 -18.36 -0.65
N ARG A 118 1.10 -19.22 -1.55
CA ARG A 118 1.88 -19.77 -2.67
C ARG A 118 2.38 -18.68 -3.63
N ALA A 119 1.56 -17.68 -3.93
CA ALA A 119 1.94 -16.56 -4.77
C ALA A 119 3.04 -15.69 -4.11
N GLN A 120 2.96 -15.47 -2.78
CA GLN A 120 4.00 -14.74 -2.04
C GLN A 120 5.33 -15.52 -2.01
N LEU A 121 5.30 -16.84 -1.78
CA LEU A 121 6.49 -17.69 -1.85
C LEU A 121 7.16 -17.63 -3.22
N ALA A 122 6.37 -17.69 -4.29
CA ALA A 122 6.88 -17.54 -5.65
C ALA A 122 7.48 -16.14 -5.91
N ALA A 123 6.92 -15.10 -5.29
CA ALA A 123 7.46 -13.75 -5.40
C ALA A 123 8.80 -13.62 -4.66
N LEU A 124 8.90 -14.14 -3.43
CA LEU A 124 10.14 -14.17 -2.67
C LEU A 124 11.26 -14.91 -3.40
N SER A 125 10.95 -16.06 -4.03
CA SER A 125 11.93 -16.86 -4.75
C SER A 125 12.51 -16.17 -5.99
N ARG A 126 11.81 -15.17 -6.53
CA ARG A 126 12.30 -14.33 -7.65
C ARG A 126 13.16 -13.16 -7.19
N GLY A 127 13.20 -12.90 -5.89
CA GLY A 127 14.02 -11.84 -5.31
C GLY A 127 15.52 -12.08 -5.54
N CYS A 128 16.28 -11.00 -5.63
CA CYS A 128 17.76 -11.11 -5.70
C CYS A 128 18.29 -11.61 -4.36
N PRO A 129 19.02 -12.75 -4.31
CA PRO A 129 19.56 -13.30 -3.05
C PRO A 129 20.43 -12.33 -2.26
N LEU A 130 21.15 -11.43 -2.95
CA LEU A 130 21.99 -10.40 -2.33
C LEU A 130 21.20 -9.25 -1.72
N SER A 131 19.97 -9.03 -2.16
CA SER A 131 19.08 -7.99 -1.63
C SER A 131 18.21 -8.48 -0.47
N LEU A 132 18.19 -9.80 -0.24
CA LEU A 132 17.41 -10.46 0.81
C LEU A 132 18.28 -10.89 2.02
N ARG A 133 19.55 -10.47 2.05
CA ARG A 133 20.50 -10.73 3.15
C ARG A 133 20.54 -9.60 4.14
#